data_c5a4e4483d0ab65e6522ea8f784e0e73
#
_entry.id   c5a4e4483d0ab65e6522ea8f784e0e73
#
_cell.length_a   1.000
_cell.length_b   1.000
_cell.length_c   1.000
_cell.angle_alpha   90.00
_cell.angle_beta   90.00
_cell.angle_gamma   90.00
#
_symmetry.space_group_name_H-M   'P 1'
#
loop_
_entity.id
_entity.type
_entity.pdbx_description
1 polymer ?
#
loop_
_entity_poly.entity_id
_entity_poly.type
_entity_poly.pdbx_seq_one_letter_code
_entity_poly.pdbx_strand_id
1 'polypeptide(L)'
;MKKLIFLFAFCLTVTNIFAQTDPSQLKKEGSDAFNAKNYPVAYAKFSEYLKQTNNQDSAIAYYCGMAADEVKKYAEAVTFFDIAIQKKFNIGNAYARKALAQIG
;
A
#
# COMPACT_ATOMS: atom_id res chain seq x y z
N MET A 1 8.35 1.81 44.03
CA MET A 1 8.03 2.94 43.15
C MET A 1 8.89 2.99 41.92
N LYS A 2 10.21 2.82 42.05
CA LYS A 2 11.09 2.80 40.89
C LYS A 2 10.78 1.65 39.93
N LYS A 3 10.30 0.53 40.43
CA LYS A 3 9.94 -0.64 39.61
C LYS A 3 8.76 -0.38 38.69
N LEU A 4 7.82 0.46 39.13
CA LEU A 4 6.67 0.81 38.33
C LEU A 4 7.07 1.61 37.09
N ILE A 5 8.07 2.48 37.25
CA ILE A 5 8.58 3.30 36.16
C ILE A 5 9.24 2.42 35.10
N PHE A 6 9.99 1.41 35.51
CA PHE A 6 10.62 0.47 34.57
C PHE A 6 9.60 -0.33 33.80
N LEU A 7 8.56 -0.81 34.46
CA LEU A 7 7.50 -1.57 33.79
C LEU A 7 6.80 -0.72 32.74
N PHE A 8 6.59 0.55 33.06
CA PHE A 8 5.94 1.48 32.15
C PHE A 8 6.79 1.69 30.89
N ALA A 9 8.08 1.91 31.06
CA ALA A 9 9.00 2.08 29.92
C ALA A 9 9.06 0.83 29.05
N PHE A 10 9.04 -0.34 29.65
CA PHE A 10 9.03 -1.60 28.91
C PHE A 10 7.78 -1.74 28.04
N CYS A 11 6.61 -1.37 28.57
CA CYS A 11 5.36 -1.42 27.80
C CYS A 11 5.42 -0.53 26.56
N LEU A 12 6.00 0.66 26.67
CA LEU A 12 6.16 1.56 25.55
C LEU A 12 7.03 0.94 24.45
N THR A 13 8.10 0.31 24.84
CA THR A 13 9.01 -0.34 23.89
C THR A 13 8.30 -1.46 23.13
N VAL A 14 7.55 -2.30 23.83
CA VAL A 14 6.79 -3.39 23.22
C VAL A 14 5.76 -2.85 22.24
N THR A 15 5.10 -1.76 22.57
CA THR A 15 4.09 -1.15 21.69
C THR A 15 4.71 -0.74 20.34
N ASN A 16 5.91 -0.21 20.37
CA ASN A 16 6.60 0.20 19.15
C ASN A 16 6.91 -0.98 18.23
N ILE A 17 7.23 -2.13 18.79
CA ILE A 17 7.53 -3.33 17.99
C ILE A 17 6.30 -3.78 17.21
N PHE A 18 5.11 -3.68 17.79
CA PHE A 18 3.89 -4.11 17.13
C PHE A 18 3.39 -3.11 16.07
N ALA A 19 3.99 -1.92 15.97
CA ALA A 19 3.57 -0.91 15.00
C ALA A 19 3.99 -1.24 13.57
N GLN A 20 4.96 -2.16 13.39
CA GLN A 20 5.49 -2.48 12.07
C GLN A 20 4.99 -3.84 11.60
N THR A 21 4.38 -3.84 10.41
CA THR A 21 3.91 -5.08 9.78
C THR A 21 4.93 -5.50 8.74
N ASP A 22 5.20 -6.79 8.67
CA ASP A 22 6.11 -7.37 7.68
C ASP A 22 5.62 -7.06 6.26
N PRO A 23 6.51 -6.62 5.34
CA PRO A 23 6.10 -6.32 3.97
C PRO A 23 5.43 -7.50 3.25
N SER A 24 5.93 -8.73 3.43
CA SER A 24 5.32 -9.89 2.78
C SER A 24 3.90 -10.13 3.28
N GLN A 25 3.63 -9.87 4.54
CA GLN A 25 2.29 -9.97 5.12
C GLN A 25 1.37 -8.90 4.54
N LEU A 26 1.85 -7.67 4.40
CA LEU A 26 1.09 -6.58 3.80
C LEU A 26 0.72 -6.91 2.34
N LYS A 27 1.67 -7.43 1.58
CA LYS A 27 1.43 -7.82 0.19
C LYS A 27 0.36 -8.91 0.11
N LYS A 28 0.45 -9.91 0.98
CA LYS A 28 -0.53 -11.00 1.01
C LYS A 28 -1.92 -10.48 1.37
N GLU A 29 -2.02 -9.69 2.43
CA GLU A 29 -3.30 -9.15 2.88
C GLU A 29 -3.91 -8.22 1.85
N GLY A 30 -3.09 -7.40 1.21
CA GLY A 30 -3.54 -6.54 0.14
C GLY A 30 -4.05 -7.32 -1.07
N SER A 31 -3.33 -8.38 -1.45
CA SER A 31 -3.73 -9.24 -2.57
C SER A 31 -5.03 -9.98 -2.28
N ASP A 32 -5.17 -10.52 -1.07
CA ASP A 32 -6.41 -11.19 -0.65
C ASP A 32 -7.60 -10.22 -0.68
N ALA A 33 -7.39 -9.00 -0.17
CA ALA A 33 -8.43 -7.97 -0.18
C ALA A 33 -8.80 -7.58 -1.61
N PHE A 34 -7.79 -7.40 -2.47
CA PHE A 34 -8.03 -7.06 -3.88
C PHE A 34 -8.85 -8.13 -4.58
N ASN A 35 -8.51 -9.40 -4.37
CA ASN A 35 -9.22 -10.51 -4.98
C ASN A 35 -10.66 -10.61 -4.45
N ALA A 36 -10.88 -10.21 -3.22
CA ALA A 36 -12.21 -10.15 -2.62
C ALA A 36 -12.97 -8.86 -2.97
N LYS A 37 -12.38 -8.00 -3.80
CA LYS A 37 -12.94 -6.70 -4.18
C LYS A 37 -13.11 -5.75 -2.99
N ASN A 38 -12.34 -5.98 -1.93
CA ASN A 38 -12.29 -5.06 -0.80
C ASN A 38 -11.20 -4.01 -1.07
N TYR A 39 -11.52 -3.07 -1.95
CA TYR A 39 -10.55 -2.11 -2.45
C TYR A 39 -10.04 -1.13 -1.39
N PRO A 40 -10.83 -0.66 -0.42
CA PRO A 40 -10.27 0.18 0.64
C PRO A 40 -9.17 -0.51 1.43
N VAL A 41 -9.34 -1.78 1.79
CA VAL A 41 -8.33 -2.55 2.50
C VAL A 41 -7.14 -2.84 1.58
N ALA A 42 -7.40 -3.23 0.33
CA ALA A 42 -6.34 -3.50 -0.64
C ALA A 42 -5.46 -2.25 -0.83
N TYR A 43 -6.07 -1.09 -1.00
CA TYR A 43 -5.35 0.16 -1.15
C TYR A 43 -4.47 0.45 0.08
N ALA A 44 -5.03 0.31 1.28
CA ALA A 44 -4.29 0.59 2.51
C ALA A 44 -3.08 -0.33 2.66
N LYS A 45 -3.28 -1.64 2.43
CA LYS A 45 -2.20 -2.63 2.59
C LYS A 45 -1.13 -2.47 1.51
N PHE A 46 -1.54 -2.30 0.25
CA PHE A 46 -0.59 -2.10 -0.85
C PHE A 46 0.20 -0.80 -0.71
N SER A 47 -0.46 0.28 -0.28
CA SER A 47 0.21 1.57 -0.07
C SER A 47 1.30 1.44 0.98
N GLU A 48 1.01 0.79 2.09
CA GLU A 48 1.98 0.60 3.15
C GLU A 48 3.13 -0.31 2.70
N TYR A 49 2.81 -1.37 1.97
CA TYR A 49 3.81 -2.26 1.39
C TYR A 49 4.76 -1.49 0.45
N LEU A 50 4.21 -0.68 -0.44
CA LEU A 50 5.03 0.10 -1.38
C LEU A 50 5.90 1.12 -0.66
N LYS A 51 5.37 1.73 0.39
CA LYS A 51 6.13 2.67 1.21
C LYS A 51 7.33 1.99 1.85
N GLN A 52 7.14 0.80 2.41
CA GLN A 52 8.21 0.06 3.05
C GLN A 52 9.24 -0.48 2.07
N THR A 53 8.85 -0.74 0.83
CA THR A 53 9.73 -1.29 -0.20
C THR A 53 10.22 -0.24 -1.20
N ASN A 54 10.01 1.04 -0.93
CA ASN A 54 10.42 2.15 -1.80
C ASN A 54 9.89 2.02 -3.22
N ASN A 55 8.64 1.59 -3.35
CA ASN A 55 7.95 1.47 -4.65
C ASN A 55 8.65 0.53 -5.64
N GLN A 56 9.36 -0.47 -5.15
CA GLN A 56 10.12 -1.37 -6.01
C GLN A 56 9.25 -2.41 -6.72
N ASP A 57 8.07 -2.71 -6.22
CA ASP A 57 7.20 -3.75 -6.76
C ASP A 57 6.22 -3.13 -7.76
N SER A 58 6.59 -3.17 -9.04
CA SER A 58 5.80 -2.54 -10.10
C SER A 58 4.42 -3.16 -10.28
N ALA A 59 4.29 -4.47 -10.11
CA ALA A 59 3.00 -5.14 -10.21
C ALA A 59 2.06 -4.67 -9.10
N ILE A 60 2.56 -4.58 -7.88
CA ILE A 60 1.75 -4.09 -6.76
C ILE A 60 1.42 -2.60 -6.93
N ALA A 61 2.35 -1.80 -7.49
CA ALA A 61 2.04 -0.42 -7.81
C ALA A 61 0.85 -0.33 -8.77
N TYR A 62 0.82 -1.16 -9.79
CA TYR A 62 -0.29 -1.21 -10.73
C TYR A 62 -1.62 -1.55 -10.02
N TYR A 63 -1.62 -2.61 -9.21
CA TYR A 63 -2.84 -3.02 -8.49
C TYR A 63 -3.24 -2.01 -7.42
N CYS A 64 -2.28 -1.36 -6.79
CA CYS A 64 -2.57 -0.27 -5.86
C CYS A 64 -3.23 0.90 -6.57
N GLY A 65 -2.77 1.22 -7.78
CA GLY A 65 -3.42 2.24 -8.61
C GLY A 65 -4.86 1.88 -8.93
N MET A 66 -5.12 0.60 -9.27
CA MET A 66 -6.47 0.13 -9.52
C MET A 66 -7.35 0.25 -8.28
N ALA A 67 -6.84 -0.15 -7.13
CA ALA A 67 -7.60 -0.05 -5.88
C ALA A 67 -7.87 1.42 -5.52
N ALA A 68 -6.88 2.30 -5.71
CA ALA A 68 -7.04 3.73 -5.47
C ALA A 68 -8.15 4.32 -6.36
N ASP A 69 -8.17 3.92 -7.63
CA ASP A 69 -9.20 4.35 -8.58
C ASP A 69 -10.59 3.91 -8.12
N GLU A 70 -10.71 2.67 -7.66
CA GLU A 70 -11.99 2.12 -7.18
C GLU A 70 -12.51 2.87 -5.94
N VAL A 71 -11.62 3.35 -5.08
CA VAL A 71 -12.00 4.14 -3.90
C VAL A 71 -12.01 5.63 -4.20
N LYS A 72 -11.90 6.01 -5.47
CA LYS A 72 -11.97 7.40 -5.96
C LYS A 72 -10.83 8.28 -5.46
N LYS A 73 -9.68 7.70 -5.18
CA LYS A 73 -8.45 8.44 -4.89
C LYS A 73 -7.65 8.59 -6.18
N TYR A 74 -8.16 9.43 -7.06
CA TYR A 74 -7.67 9.50 -8.44
C TYR A 74 -6.26 10.05 -8.55
N ALA A 75 -5.90 11.04 -7.74
CA ALA A 75 -4.55 11.59 -7.76
C ALA A 75 -3.51 10.53 -7.35
N GLU A 76 -3.83 9.74 -6.33
CA GLU A 76 -2.97 8.66 -5.87
C GLU A 76 -2.90 7.55 -6.91
N ALA A 77 -4.03 7.24 -7.56
CA ALA A 77 -4.06 6.25 -8.65
C ALA A 77 -3.09 6.63 -9.76
N VAL A 78 -3.09 7.89 -10.18
CA VAL A 78 -2.16 8.39 -11.20
C VAL A 78 -0.72 8.15 -10.78
N THR A 79 -0.38 8.46 -9.54
CA THR A 79 0.97 8.27 -9.00
C THR A 79 1.40 6.81 -9.09
N PHE A 80 0.54 5.88 -8.68
CA PHE A 80 0.87 4.45 -8.70
C PHE A 80 0.96 3.92 -10.13
N PHE A 81 0.10 4.36 -11.04
CA PHE A 81 0.22 3.96 -12.44
C PHE A 81 1.51 4.51 -13.07
N ASP A 82 1.94 5.71 -12.70
CA ASP A 82 3.22 6.25 -13.15
C ASP A 82 4.39 5.38 -12.72
N ILE A 83 4.37 4.87 -11.49
CA ILE A 83 5.41 3.95 -11.02
C ILE A 83 5.44 2.69 -11.88
N ALA A 84 4.28 2.10 -12.17
CA ALA A 84 4.20 0.92 -13.02
C ALA A 84 4.74 1.20 -14.42
N ILE A 85 4.41 2.36 -14.98
CA ILE A 85 4.88 2.77 -16.31
C ILE A 85 6.41 2.92 -16.32
N GLN A 86 6.97 3.60 -15.33
CA GLN A 86 8.42 3.80 -15.22
C GLN A 86 9.16 2.48 -15.15
N LYS A 87 8.59 1.49 -14.49
CA LYS A 87 9.18 0.17 -14.35
C LYS A 87 8.76 -0.80 -15.45
N LYS A 88 8.07 -0.29 -16.46
CA LYS A 88 7.65 -1.04 -17.66
C LYS A 88 6.76 -2.24 -17.37
N PHE A 89 5.92 -2.12 -16.35
CA PHE A 89 4.93 -3.14 -16.03
C PHE A 89 3.60 -2.78 -16.67
N ASN A 90 3.10 -3.65 -17.55
CA ASN A 90 1.76 -3.56 -18.14
C ASN A 90 1.47 -2.16 -18.71
N ILE A 91 2.42 -1.64 -19.48
CA ILE A 91 2.48 -0.24 -19.88
C ILE A 91 1.19 0.25 -20.55
N GLY A 92 0.67 -0.53 -21.50
CA GLY A 92 -0.53 -0.14 -22.23
C GLY A 92 -1.73 0.06 -21.32
N ASN A 93 -1.99 -0.90 -20.44
CA ASN A 93 -3.09 -0.80 -19.49
C ASN A 93 -2.86 0.28 -18.45
N ALA A 94 -1.59 0.46 -18.02
CA ALA A 94 -1.27 1.49 -17.05
C ALA A 94 -1.52 2.90 -17.61
N TYR A 95 -1.17 3.15 -18.87
CA TYR A 95 -1.49 4.43 -19.51
C TYR A 95 -2.98 4.64 -19.64
N ALA A 96 -3.73 3.61 -20.06
CA ALA A 96 -5.16 3.72 -20.21
C ALA A 96 -5.85 4.02 -18.88
N ARG A 97 -5.44 3.30 -17.83
CA ARG A 97 -6.02 3.51 -16.49
C ARG A 97 -5.62 4.84 -15.89
N LYS A 98 -4.38 5.28 -16.13
CA LYS A 98 -3.94 6.61 -15.72
C LYS A 98 -4.81 7.68 -16.36
N ALA A 99 -5.07 7.57 -17.67
CA ALA A 99 -5.90 8.52 -18.37
C ALA A 99 -7.32 8.58 -17.79
N LEU A 100 -7.90 7.41 -17.48
CA LEU A 100 -9.22 7.34 -16.86
C LEU A 100 -9.24 7.99 -15.47
N ALA A 101 -8.20 7.76 -14.68
CA ALA A 101 -8.09 8.36 -13.35
C ALA A 101 -7.98 9.88 -13.43
N GLN A 102 -7.29 10.40 -14.46
CA GLN A 102 -7.16 11.84 -14.66
C GLN A 102 -8.48 12.51 -15.03
N ILE A 103 -9.38 11.77 -15.66
CA ILE A 103 -10.72 12.26 -16.02
C ILE A 103 -11.64 12.23 -14.79
N GLY A 104 -11.52 11.18 -13.98
CA GLY A 104 -12.33 11.02 -12.78
C GLY A 104 -12.08 12.08 -11.75
#